data_473a2d064969b6c53f883f446886e604
#
_entry.id   473a2d064969b6c53f883f446886e604
#
_cell.length_a   1.000
_cell.length_b   1.000
_cell.length_c   1.000
_cell.angle_alpha   90.00
_cell.angle_beta   90.00
_cell.angle_gamma   90.00
#
_symmetry.space_group_name_H-M   'P 1'
#
loop_
_entity.id
_entity.type
_entity.pdbx_description
1 polymer ?
#
loop_
_entity_poly.entity_id
_entity_poly.type
_entity_poly.pdbx_seq_one_letter_code
_entity_poly.pdbx_strand_id
1 'polypeptide(L)'
;MNRTVGILGGGIAGLALAARLAHRGHAVTVYDRDQAGGKLRRLTLAGESVDTGPSLFTFPQVWRAYLRGLNEPDPLHLRPLPGGLGVHHTPHGPVPLPVPPGHPLHPHWQRYLRAAAPLAPFLGVLLTTPPRLRDPLFRQAAAALLRVQGPHLTAQGWLAAQRLPPALTHALATHALNAGLPPQVAPPLYALIPALVGADVFRPAAGMGALLDALLAFGQARGVTLREHTPVTRLDGQTLTLAGGGTARHDLIVSALDPHRLAALRGRPATSPVARRTVSGVGVYAVLPRPVPLPATSVLPPTDFAAFHAHVRRGALPPDTLTLVHAHGQQLSVLLATPATGEPLTLNHPWVQAQLRRVEATLHAPGLLRDALATTTRAPDHYAQGGHPGGALYGPGLPAWRGGPLHPQPYRLTGGLWQVGTGVHPGGGIPALLGGVQIVDRLLREAGW
;
A
#
# COMPACT_ATOMS: atom_id res chain seq x y z
N MET A 1 7.52 19.94 27.51
CA MET A 1 7.78 21.17 26.73
C MET A 1 7.08 21.03 25.40
N ASN A 2 6.28 22.05 25.05
CA ASN A 2 5.57 22.09 23.76
C ASN A 2 6.59 22.40 22.65
N ARG A 3 6.94 21.41 21.84
CA ARG A 3 7.94 21.56 20.74
C ARG A 3 7.22 21.64 19.41
N THR A 4 7.80 22.34 18.45
CA THR A 4 7.27 22.47 17.09
C THR A 4 7.73 21.33 16.21
N VAL A 5 6.81 20.72 15.47
CA VAL A 5 7.08 19.61 14.54
C VAL A 5 6.57 19.94 13.15
N GLY A 6 7.46 19.87 12.15
CA GLY A 6 7.11 19.95 10.75
C GLY A 6 7.03 18.56 10.12
N ILE A 7 5.91 18.22 9.50
CA ILE A 7 5.74 16.97 8.76
C ILE A 7 5.63 17.27 7.26
N LEU A 8 6.47 16.62 6.46
CA LEU A 8 6.48 16.77 5.00
C LEU A 8 5.67 15.64 4.37
N GLY A 9 4.53 15.97 3.77
CA GLY A 9 3.59 15.05 3.12
C GLY A 9 2.38 14.73 3.98
N GLY A 10 1.20 15.13 3.51
CA GLY A 10 -0.11 14.91 4.12
C GLY A 10 -0.78 13.60 3.67
N GLY A 11 0.00 12.57 3.31
CA GLY A 11 -0.54 11.23 3.10
C GLY A 11 -0.89 10.52 4.40
N ILE A 12 -1.43 9.30 4.33
CA ILE A 12 -1.88 8.50 5.50
C ILE A 12 -0.83 8.46 6.61
N ALA A 13 0.44 8.20 6.28
CA ALA A 13 1.51 8.09 7.28
C ALA A 13 1.81 9.43 7.96
N GLY A 14 1.85 10.53 7.20
CA GLY A 14 2.09 11.87 7.73
C GLY A 14 0.96 12.34 8.62
N LEU A 15 -0.29 12.20 8.17
CA LEU A 15 -1.48 12.56 8.96
C LEU A 15 -1.60 11.74 10.24
N ALA A 16 -1.39 10.42 10.13
CA ALA A 16 -1.46 9.53 11.28
C ALA A 16 -0.38 9.86 12.33
N LEU A 17 0.85 10.17 11.90
CA LEU A 17 1.89 10.59 12.82
C LEU A 17 1.62 11.98 13.41
N ALA A 18 1.08 12.91 12.61
CA ALA A 18 0.69 14.24 13.08
C ALA A 18 -0.30 14.17 14.24
N ALA A 19 -1.37 13.38 14.11
CA ALA A 19 -2.35 13.19 15.16
C ALA A 19 -1.72 12.60 16.44
N ARG A 20 -0.78 11.65 16.30
CA ARG A 20 -0.06 11.05 17.46
C ARG A 20 0.83 12.05 18.16
N LEU A 21 1.57 12.87 17.44
CA LEU A 21 2.47 13.87 18.01
C LEU A 21 1.68 15.01 18.67
N ALA A 22 0.60 15.47 18.03
CA ALA A 22 -0.29 16.47 18.61
C ALA A 22 -1.01 15.94 19.86
N HIS A 23 -1.42 14.66 19.89
CA HIS A 23 -1.99 14.04 21.09
C HIS A 23 -1.03 14.05 22.29
N ARG A 24 0.28 14.13 22.04
CA ARG A 24 1.32 14.27 23.09
C ARG A 24 1.66 15.72 23.42
N GLY A 25 0.93 16.69 22.89
CA GLY A 25 1.09 18.11 23.19
C GLY A 25 2.15 18.84 22.35
N HIS A 26 2.61 18.27 21.23
CA HIS A 26 3.46 18.98 20.28
C HIS A 26 2.64 19.88 19.36
N ALA A 27 3.19 21.06 18.99
CA ALA A 27 2.62 21.92 17.96
C ALA A 27 3.02 21.39 16.57
N VAL A 28 2.08 20.74 15.87
CA VAL A 28 2.37 20.02 14.61
C VAL A 28 1.83 20.78 13.41
N THR A 29 2.69 20.99 12.41
CA THR A 29 2.31 21.50 11.09
C THR A 29 2.62 20.46 10.01
N VAL A 30 1.62 20.09 9.21
CA VAL A 30 1.75 19.22 8.05
C VAL A 30 1.79 20.09 6.79
N TYR A 31 2.77 19.87 5.94
CA TYR A 31 2.93 20.54 4.64
C TYR A 31 2.65 19.54 3.52
N ASP A 32 1.68 19.82 2.68
CA ASP A 32 1.45 19.06 1.45
C ASP A 32 1.49 19.99 0.23
N ARG A 33 2.03 19.49 -0.85
CA ARG A 33 2.10 20.20 -2.12
C ARG A 33 0.73 20.35 -2.78
N ASP A 34 -0.11 19.34 -2.57
CA ASP A 34 -1.48 19.24 -3.07
C ASP A 34 -2.47 19.22 -1.91
N GLN A 35 -3.64 18.67 -2.12
CA GLN A 35 -4.57 18.28 -1.05
C GLN A 35 -4.02 17.09 -0.27
N ALA A 36 -4.37 17.00 1.00
CA ALA A 36 -4.06 15.87 1.85
C ALA A 36 -4.69 14.56 1.33
N GLY A 37 -4.10 13.42 1.73
CA GLY A 37 -4.54 12.08 1.35
C GLY A 37 -3.51 11.29 0.53
N GLY A 38 -2.65 11.97 -0.21
CA GLY A 38 -1.64 11.32 -1.03
C GLY A 38 -2.27 10.42 -2.11
N LYS A 39 -2.07 9.10 -2.02
CA LYS A 39 -2.65 8.13 -2.96
C LYS A 39 -4.10 7.75 -2.64
N LEU A 40 -4.56 7.97 -1.40
CA LEU A 40 -5.94 7.78 -1.00
C LEU A 40 -6.68 9.11 -1.10
N ARG A 41 -7.53 9.24 -2.10
CA ARG A 41 -8.35 10.44 -2.34
C ARG A 41 -9.75 10.07 -2.75
N ARG A 42 -10.67 11.01 -2.61
CA ARG A 42 -12.00 10.94 -3.17
C ARG A 42 -12.12 11.79 -4.42
N LEU A 43 -12.83 11.25 -5.40
CA LEU A 43 -13.20 11.94 -6.61
C LEU A 43 -14.73 12.02 -6.66
N THR A 44 -15.27 13.08 -7.25
CA THR A 44 -16.69 13.16 -7.60
C THR A 44 -16.85 12.78 -9.06
N LEU A 45 -17.58 11.69 -9.33
CA LEU A 45 -17.90 11.21 -10.67
C LEU A 45 -19.40 11.00 -10.76
N ALA A 46 -20.07 11.64 -11.73
CA ALA A 46 -21.53 11.59 -11.89
C ALA A 46 -22.31 11.85 -10.59
N GLY A 47 -21.81 12.75 -9.73
CA GLY A 47 -22.42 13.05 -8.42
C GLY A 47 -22.07 12.06 -7.30
N GLU A 48 -21.42 10.93 -7.61
CA GLU A 48 -21.00 9.92 -6.65
C GLU A 48 -19.58 10.19 -6.12
N SER A 49 -19.36 9.85 -4.83
CA SER A 49 -18.05 9.90 -4.20
C SER A 49 -17.30 8.59 -4.45
N VAL A 50 -16.24 8.61 -5.24
CA VAL A 50 -15.46 7.45 -5.64
C VAL A 50 -14.07 7.51 -5.00
N ASP A 51 -13.72 6.47 -4.24
CA ASP A 51 -12.40 6.38 -3.60
C ASP A 51 -11.33 5.91 -4.60
N THR A 52 -10.17 6.55 -4.58
CA THR A 52 -8.98 6.10 -5.32
C THR A 52 -7.96 5.47 -4.37
N GLY A 53 -7.01 4.72 -4.92
CA GLY A 53 -5.93 4.10 -4.15
C GLY A 53 -6.31 2.73 -3.60
N PRO A 54 -5.99 2.42 -2.32
CA PRO A 54 -6.25 1.10 -1.77
C PRO A 54 -7.76 0.81 -1.67
N SER A 55 -8.15 -0.42 -2.04
CA SER A 55 -9.55 -0.83 -2.09
C SER A 55 -9.96 -1.78 -0.97
N LEU A 56 -8.98 -2.37 -0.27
CA LEU A 56 -9.18 -3.34 0.80
C LEU A 56 -8.56 -2.85 2.10
N PHE A 57 -9.21 -3.17 3.22
CA PHE A 57 -8.70 -2.96 4.56
C PHE A 57 -8.40 -4.30 5.21
N THR A 58 -7.12 -4.57 5.45
CA THR A 58 -6.64 -5.80 6.07
C THR A 58 -5.93 -5.51 7.38
N PHE A 59 -5.74 -6.53 8.23
CA PHE A 59 -5.06 -6.41 9.52
C PHE A 59 -5.64 -5.31 10.43
N PRO A 60 -6.95 -5.34 10.74
CA PRO A 60 -7.63 -4.30 11.52
C PRO A 60 -7.05 -4.11 12.93
N GLN A 61 -6.33 -5.11 13.45
CA GLN A 61 -5.64 -5.01 14.74
C GLN A 61 -4.57 -3.92 14.77
N VAL A 62 -3.92 -3.60 13.63
CA VAL A 62 -2.94 -2.50 13.53
C VAL A 62 -3.62 -1.14 13.66
N TRP A 63 -4.79 -0.99 13.02
CA TRP A 63 -5.64 0.19 13.14
C TRP A 63 -6.16 0.37 14.57
N ARG A 64 -6.71 -0.71 15.16
CA ARG A 64 -7.19 -0.67 16.54
C ARG A 64 -6.07 -0.33 17.54
N ALA A 65 -4.84 -0.82 17.31
CA ALA A 65 -3.68 -0.43 18.11
C ALA A 65 -3.32 1.06 17.95
N TYR A 66 -3.45 1.59 16.74
CA TYR A 66 -3.27 3.01 16.46
C TYR A 66 -4.31 3.86 17.22
N LEU A 67 -5.59 3.48 17.17
CA LEU A 67 -6.69 4.17 17.88
C LEU A 67 -6.52 4.15 19.40
N ARG A 68 -6.18 2.98 19.97
CA ARG A 68 -5.88 2.90 21.42
C ARG A 68 -4.81 3.89 21.86
N GLY A 69 -3.81 4.13 21.03
CA GLY A 69 -2.77 5.11 21.33
C GLY A 69 -3.17 6.57 21.14
N LEU A 70 -4.38 6.82 20.65
CA LEU A 70 -5.00 8.15 20.58
C LEU A 70 -6.18 8.30 21.56
N ASN A 71 -6.58 7.23 22.25
CA ASN A 71 -7.82 7.12 23.04
C ASN A 71 -9.07 7.45 22.21
N GLU A 72 -9.11 6.98 20.96
CA GLU A 72 -10.22 7.22 20.05
C GLU A 72 -11.05 5.94 19.80
N PRO A 73 -12.38 6.06 19.65
CA PRO A 73 -13.22 4.98 19.14
C PRO A 73 -12.92 4.71 17.66
N ASP A 74 -13.39 3.56 17.15
CA ASP A 74 -13.22 3.23 15.72
C ASP A 74 -14.32 3.88 14.87
N PRO A 75 -14.02 4.93 14.08
CA PRO A 75 -15.00 5.61 13.25
C PRO A 75 -15.24 4.92 11.90
N LEU A 76 -14.46 3.89 11.55
CA LEU A 76 -14.53 3.29 10.21
C LEU A 76 -15.71 2.34 10.05
N HIS A 77 -16.26 1.80 11.14
CA HIS A 77 -17.34 0.81 11.09
C HIS A 77 -17.04 -0.28 10.04
N LEU A 78 -15.89 -0.94 10.21
CA LEU A 78 -15.39 -1.93 9.26
C LEU A 78 -16.41 -3.05 9.03
N ARG A 79 -16.77 -3.27 7.76
CA ARG A 79 -17.65 -4.35 7.31
C ARG A 79 -16.83 -5.44 6.63
N PRO A 80 -17.05 -6.72 6.93
CA PRO A 80 -16.42 -7.80 6.19
C PRO A 80 -16.73 -7.69 4.70
N LEU A 81 -15.71 -7.87 3.86
CA LEU A 81 -15.88 -7.85 2.42
C LEU A 81 -16.30 -9.25 1.94
N PRO A 82 -17.45 -9.39 1.26
CA PRO A 82 -17.86 -10.68 0.70
C PRO A 82 -16.78 -11.26 -0.22
N GLY A 83 -16.46 -12.54 -0.05
CA GLY A 83 -15.41 -13.21 -0.84
C GLY A 83 -13.98 -12.90 -0.40
N GLY A 84 -13.76 -12.14 0.67
CA GLY A 84 -12.44 -11.90 1.26
C GLY A 84 -11.46 -11.23 0.27
N LEU A 85 -10.36 -11.92 -0.05
CA LEU A 85 -9.35 -11.44 -1.03
C LEU A 85 -9.83 -11.54 -2.48
N GLY A 86 -11.00 -12.14 -2.73
CA GLY A 86 -11.65 -12.21 -4.02
C GLY A 86 -11.32 -13.47 -4.83
N VAL A 87 -11.80 -13.49 -6.07
CA VAL A 87 -11.59 -14.58 -7.02
C VAL A 87 -10.36 -14.29 -7.87
N HIS A 88 -9.38 -15.20 -7.81
CA HIS A 88 -8.14 -15.12 -8.60
C HIS A 88 -8.32 -15.93 -9.88
N HIS A 89 -8.41 -15.23 -11.01
CA HIS A 89 -8.58 -15.83 -12.34
C HIS A 89 -7.22 -16.25 -12.91
N THR A 90 -6.73 -17.41 -12.46
CA THR A 90 -5.42 -17.92 -12.86
C THR A 90 -5.48 -18.65 -14.22
N PRO A 91 -4.33 -18.87 -14.90
CA PRO A 91 -4.29 -19.68 -16.13
C PRO A 91 -4.77 -21.12 -15.94
N HIS A 92 -4.85 -21.59 -14.69
CA HIS A 92 -5.26 -22.95 -14.31
C HIS A 92 -6.70 -23.01 -13.75
N GLY A 93 -7.48 -21.94 -13.95
CA GLY A 93 -8.84 -21.79 -13.46
C GLY A 93 -9.00 -20.80 -12.31
N PRO A 94 -10.24 -20.40 -11.98
CA PRO A 94 -10.54 -19.46 -10.92
C PRO A 94 -10.34 -20.08 -9.55
N VAL A 95 -9.76 -19.30 -8.62
CA VAL A 95 -9.52 -19.67 -7.23
C VAL A 95 -10.06 -18.59 -6.29
N PRO A 96 -11.11 -18.83 -5.53
CA PRO A 96 -11.55 -17.92 -4.47
C PRO A 96 -10.56 -17.97 -3.31
N LEU A 97 -10.23 -16.81 -2.74
CA LEU A 97 -9.42 -16.72 -1.53
C LEU A 97 -10.17 -15.92 -0.46
N PRO A 98 -10.48 -16.51 0.73
CA PRO A 98 -10.15 -17.89 1.15
C PRO A 98 -10.90 -18.95 0.34
N VAL A 99 -10.30 -20.13 0.20
CA VAL A 99 -10.95 -21.26 -0.49
C VAL A 99 -12.03 -21.86 0.41
N PRO A 100 -13.32 -21.82 0.00
CA PRO A 100 -14.43 -22.26 0.86
C PRO A 100 -14.48 -23.78 1.06
N PRO A 101 -15.13 -24.25 2.12
CA PRO A 101 -15.47 -25.67 2.26
C PRO A 101 -16.23 -26.21 1.03
N GLY A 102 -15.97 -27.46 0.67
CA GLY A 102 -16.58 -28.10 -0.52
C GLY A 102 -15.86 -27.81 -1.84
N HIS A 103 -15.00 -26.79 -1.92
CA HIS A 103 -14.20 -26.55 -3.12
C HIS A 103 -13.06 -27.59 -3.24
N PRO A 104 -12.74 -28.11 -4.45
CA PRO A 104 -11.70 -29.14 -4.62
C PRO A 104 -10.33 -28.77 -4.07
N LEU A 105 -9.98 -27.49 -4.05
CA LEU A 105 -8.72 -26.97 -3.50
C LEU A 105 -8.74 -26.79 -1.97
N HIS A 106 -9.87 -26.98 -1.29
CA HIS A 106 -9.98 -26.72 0.15
C HIS A 106 -9.01 -27.54 1.02
N PRO A 107 -8.78 -28.85 0.79
CA PRO A 107 -7.78 -29.60 1.57
C PRO A 107 -6.37 -29.05 1.46
N HIS A 108 -6.00 -28.56 0.26
CA HIS A 108 -4.71 -27.91 0.01
C HIS A 108 -4.61 -26.55 0.66
N TRP A 109 -5.70 -25.78 0.65
CA TRP A 109 -5.82 -24.52 1.36
C TRP A 109 -5.64 -24.70 2.87
N GLN A 110 -6.28 -25.70 3.48
CA GLN A 110 -6.11 -26.03 4.90
C GLN A 110 -4.67 -26.41 5.24
N ARG A 111 -3.97 -27.14 4.36
CA ARG A 111 -2.56 -27.46 4.56
C ARG A 111 -1.69 -26.21 4.51
N TYR A 112 -1.96 -25.30 3.56
CA TYR A 112 -1.28 -24.01 3.46
C TYR A 112 -1.52 -23.13 4.70
N LEU A 113 -2.75 -23.07 5.21
CA LEU A 113 -3.06 -22.34 6.45
C LEU A 113 -2.25 -22.89 7.64
N ARG A 114 -2.19 -24.21 7.80
CA ARG A 114 -1.39 -24.84 8.87
C ARG A 114 0.11 -24.50 8.76
N ALA A 115 0.66 -24.43 7.56
CA ALA A 115 2.06 -24.06 7.37
C ALA A 115 2.35 -22.62 7.79
N ALA A 116 1.41 -21.69 7.62
CA ALA A 116 1.55 -20.30 7.98
C ALA A 116 1.15 -19.99 9.43
N ALA A 117 0.32 -20.84 10.07
CA ALA A 117 -0.29 -20.60 11.37
C ALA A 117 0.67 -20.16 12.49
N PRO A 118 1.92 -20.68 12.60
CA PRO A 118 2.83 -20.23 13.65
C PRO A 118 3.21 -18.76 13.58
N LEU A 119 3.03 -18.10 12.43
CA LEU A 119 3.35 -16.69 12.25
C LEU A 119 2.18 -15.77 12.61
N ALA A 120 0.95 -16.24 12.54
CA ALA A 120 -0.25 -15.42 12.71
C ALA A 120 -0.26 -14.57 14.02
N PRO A 121 0.11 -15.07 15.21
CA PRO A 121 0.14 -14.28 16.44
C PRO A 121 1.16 -13.14 16.42
N PHE A 122 2.19 -13.23 15.58
CA PHE A 122 3.32 -12.32 15.56
C PHE A 122 3.25 -11.26 14.46
N LEU A 123 2.29 -11.35 13.56
CA LEU A 123 2.19 -10.41 12.43
C LEU A 123 2.06 -8.96 12.90
N GLY A 124 1.20 -8.71 13.90
CA GLY A 124 1.07 -7.39 14.50
C GLY A 124 2.40 -6.86 15.05
N VAL A 125 3.17 -7.71 15.72
CA VAL A 125 4.50 -7.37 16.25
C VAL A 125 5.46 -7.00 15.13
N LEU A 126 5.51 -7.78 14.05
CA LEU A 126 6.38 -7.50 12.89
C LEU A 126 6.04 -6.16 12.22
N LEU A 127 4.77 -5.76 12.26
CA LEU A 127 4.32 -4.50 11.64
C LEU A 127 4.49 -3.28 12.55
N THR A 128 4.42 -3.43 13.89
CA THR A 128 4.31 -2.29 14.81
C THR A 128 5.49 -2.16 15.77
N THR A 129 6.45 -3.08 15.74
CA THR A 129 7.61 -3.08 16.64
C THR A 129 8.89 -2.77 15.85
N PRO A 130 9.77 -1.91 16.38
CA PRO A 130 11.05 -1.67 15.75
C PRO A 130 11.84 -2.98 15.60
N PRO A 131 12.42 -3.26 14.42
CA PRO A 131 13.11 -4.53 14.15
C PRO A 131 14.49 -4.56 14.86
N ARG A 132 14.48 -4.72 16.16
CA ARG A 132 15.65 -4.77 17.03
C ARG A 132 15.74 -6.13 17.73
N LEU A 133 16.82 -6.87 17.52
CA LEU A 133 17.01 -8.19 18.16
C LEU A 133 17.08 -8.16 19.69
N ARG A 134 17.36 -7.00 20.29
CA ARG A 134 17.27 -6.80 21.75
C ARG A 134 15.83 -6.71 22.28
N ASP A 135 14.84 -6.40 21.41
CA ASP A 135 13.43 -6.42 21.79
C ASP A 135 12.96 -7.90 21.81
N PRO A 136 12.52 -8.42 22.97
CA PRO A 136 12.14 -9.82 23.09
C PRO A 136 10.92 -10.19 22.26
N LEU A 137 9.95 -9.28 22.09
CA LEU A 137 8.77 -9.52 21.25
C LEU A 137 9.15 -9.60 19.78
N PHE A 138 10.00 -8.67 19.30
CA PHE A 138 10.48 -8.71 17.93
C PHE A 138 11.32 -9.97 17.66
N ARG A 139 12.17 -10.37 18.62
CA ARG A 139 12.98 -11.60 18.51
C ARG A 139 12.11 -12.85 18.37
N GLN A 140 11.03 -12.97 19.15
CA GLN A 140 10.07 -14.07 19.04
C GLN A 140 9.36 -14.05 17.67
N ALA A 141 8.92 -12.89 17.22
CA ALA A 141 8.28 -12.72 15.92
C ALA A 141 9.21 -13.06 14.75
N ALA A 142 10.48 -12.61 14.82
CA ALA A 142 11.50 -12.95 13.84
C ALA A 142 11.82 -14.46 13.83
N ALA A 143 11.91 -15.09 14.99
CA ALA A 143 12.11 -16.54 15.10
C ALA A 143 10.92 -17.32 14.50
N ALA A 144 9.68 -16.89 14.74
CA ALA A 144 8.49 -17.50 14.14
C ALA A 144 8.49 -17.34 12.61
N LEU A 145 8.85 -16.16 12.11
CA LEU A 145 8.98 -15.93 10.67
C LEU A 145 10.03 -16.83 10.04
N LEU A 146 11.24 -16.90 10.62
CA LEU A 146 12.33 -17.75 10.12
C LEU A 146 11.94 -19.24 10.15
N ARG A 147 11.24 -19.68 11.17
CA ARG A 147 10.73 -21.07 11.25
C ARG A 147 9.76 -21.38 10.12
N VAL A 148 8.78 -20.48 9.85
CA VAL A 148 7.77 -20.67 8.79
C VAL A 148 8.42 -20.54 7.41
N GLN A 149 9.35 -19.60 7.26
CA GLN A 149 10.05 -19.37 6.01
C GLN A 149 11.00 -20.54 5.64
N GLY A 150 11.61 -21.17 6.64
CA GLY A 150 12.64 -22.20 6.42
C GLY A 150 13.84 -21.65 5.64
N PRO A 151 14.48 -22.46 4.77
CA PRO A 151 15.64 -22.05 4.00
C PRO A 151 15.29 -21.19 2.77
N HIS A 152 14.01 -20.89 2.53
CA HIS A 152 13.57 -20.23 1.32
C HIS A 152 13.76 -18.71 1.42
N LEU A 153 14.39 -18.12 0.40
CA LEU A 153 14.62 -16.68 0.32
C LEU A 153 13.56 -15.94 -0.50
N THR A 154 12.75 -16.66 -1.29
CA THR A 154 11.74 -16.05 -2.17
C THR A 154 10.37 -16.67 -1.97
N ALA A 155 9.33 -15.90 -2.28
CA ALA A 155 7.94 -16.37 -2.25
C ALA A 155 7.74 -17.59 -3.16
N GLN A 156 8.35 -17.59 -4.36
CA GLN A 156 8.30 -18.72 -5.27
C GLN A 156 8.93 -19.98 -4.67
N GLY A 157 10.13 -19.86 -4.09
CA GLY A 157 10.82 -21.01 -3.49
C GLY A 157 10.01 -21.61 -2.33
N TRP A 158 9.43 -20.76 -1.49
CA TRP A 158 8.57 -21.20 -0.38
C TRP A 158 7.31 -21.92 -0.89
N LEU A 159 6.62 -21.34 -1.89
CA LEU A 159 5.41 -21.95 -2.48
C LEU A 159 5.70 -23.27 -3.17
N ALA A 160 6.81 -23.39 -3.89
CA ALA A 160 7.22 -24.63 -4.54
C ALA A 160 7.39 -25.78 -3.52
N ALA A 161 7.97 -25.47 -2.35
CA ALA A 161 8.13 -26.45 -1.27
C ALA A 161 6.79 -26.94 -0.68
N GLN A 162 5.70 -26.15 -0.81
CA GLN A 162 4.38 -26.53 -0.32
C GLN A 162 3.69 -27.59 -1.21
N ARG A 163 4.16 -27.82 -2.44
CA ARG A 163 3.59 -28.79 -3.40
C ARG A 163 2.07 -28.63 -3.54
N LEU A 164 1.60 -27.39 -3.71
CA LEU A 164 0.19 -27.06 -3.92
C LEU A 164 -0.20 -27.25 -5.40
N PRO A 165 -1.49 -27.47 -5.70
CA PRO A 165 -1.98 -27.46 -7.07
C PRO A 165 -1.62 -26.16 -7.81
N PRO A 166 -1.35 -26.22 -9.14
CA PRO A 166 -0.89 -25.06 -9.92
C PRO A 166 -1.80 -23.83 -9.78
N ALA A 167 -3.13 -24.01 -9.84
CA ALA A 167 -4.09 -22.92 -9.69
C ALA A 167 -3.92 -22.19 -8.34
N LEU A 168 -3.85 -22.95 -7.23
CA LEU A 168 -3.69 -22.37 -5.89
C LEU A 168 -2.31 -21.72 -5.73
N THR A 169 -1.24 -22.36 -6.24
CA THR A 169 0.12 -21.80 -6.22
C THR A 169 0.17 -20.47 -6.95
N HIS A 170 -0.45 -20.36 -8.13
CA HIS A 170 -0.47 -19.13 -8.92
C HIS A 170 -1.27 -18.03 -8.23
N ALA A 171 -2.44 -18.34 -7.65
CA ALA A 171 -3.25 -17.40 -6.89
C ALA A 171 -2.47 -16.83 -5.67
N LEU A 172 -1.77 -17.69 -4.92
CA LEU A 172 -0.97 -17.27 -3.76
C LEU A 172 0.28 -16.46 -4.18
N ALA A 173 0.94 -16.85 -5.27
CA ALA A 173 2.11 -16.15 -5.81
C ALA A 173 1.79 -14.71 -6.24
N THR A 174 0.55 -14.45 -6.67
CA THR A 174 0.07 -13.12 -7.06
C THR A 174 0.25 -12.09 -5.95
N HIS A 175 0.15 -12.50 -4.68
CA HIS A 175 0.28 -11.58 -3.54
C HIS A 175 1.70 -11.01 -3.36
N ALA A 176 2.71 -11.57 -4.00
CA ALA A 176 4.04 -10.96 -4.08
C ALA A 176 4.00 -9.59 -4.79
N LEU A 177 3.10 -9.42 -5.76
CA LEU A 177 2.91 -8.17 -6.49
C LEU A 177 2.31 -7.06 -5.63
N ASN A 178 1.76 -7.36 -4.45
CA ASN A 178 1.37 -6.34 -3.46
C ASN A 178 2.55 -5.54 -2.90
N ALA A 179 3.78 -6.06 -3.08
CA ALA A 179 5.01 -5.32 -2.83
C ALA A 179 5.58 -4.68 -4.11
N GLY A 180 4.89 -4.83 -5.23
CA GLY A 180 5.39 -4.42 -6.55
C GLY A 180 6.54 -5.29 -7.07
N LEU A 181 6.70 -6.52 -6.56
CA LEU A 181 7.75 -7.46 -6.92
C LEU A 181 7.15 -8.81 -7.32
N PRO A 182 7.72 -9.51 -8.31
CA PRO A 182 7.26 -10.85 -8.67
C PRO A 182 7.71 -11.88 -7.62
N PRO A 183 7.06 -13.06 -7.57
CA PRO A 183 7.34 -14.09 -6.56
C PRO A 183 8.77 -14.63 -6.59
N GLN A 184 9.49 -14.49 -7.72
CA GLN A 184 10.88 -14.90 -7.88
C GLN A 184 11.87 -14.08 -7.04
N VAL A 185 11.53 -12.83 -6.74
CA VAL A 185 12.41 -11.90 -6.00
C VAL A 185 11.77 -11.34 -4.73
N ALA A 186 10.47 -11.51 -4.55
CA ALA A 186 9.76 -11.08 -3.35
C ALA A 186 10.11 -11.98 -2.15
N PRO A 187 10.19 -11.44 -0.91
CA PRO A 187 10.34 -12.25 0.30
C PRO A 187 9.19 -13.25 0.49
N PRO A 188 9.43 -14.41 1.13
CA PRO A 188 8.41 -15.42 1.40
C PRO A 188 7.19 -14.91 2.16
N LEU A 189 7.35 -13.90 3.00
CA LEU A 189 6.26 -13.27 3.76
C LEU A 189 5.07 -12.88 2.87
N TYR A 190 5.32 -12.44 1.63
CA TYR A 190 4.25 -12.06 0.73
C TYR A 190 3.40 -13.25 0.26
N ALA A 191 4.00 -14.43 0.14
CA ALA A 191 3.26 -15.67 -0.13
C ALA A 191 2.46 -16.18 1.08
N LEU A 192 2.72 -15.64 2.27
CA LEU A 192 2.00 -15.97 3.50
C LEU A 192 0.81 -15.03 3.77
N ILE A 193 0.76 -13.87 3.10
CA ILE A 193 -0.28 -12.85 3.30
C ILE A 193 -1.70 -13.45 3.23
N PRO A 194 -2.08 -14.27 2.22
CA PRO A 194 -3.43 -14.82 2.16
C PRO A 194 -3.81 -15.66 3.38
N ALA A 195 -2.87 -16.42 3.94
CA ALA A 195 -3.12 -17.20 5.15
C ALA A 195 -3.25 -16.30 6.40
N LEU A 196 -2.43 -15.26 6.48
CA LEU A 196 -2.39 -14.34 7.62
C LEU A 196 -3.57 -13.38 7.64
N VAL A 197 -4.10 -13.03 6.47
CA VAL A 197 -5.33 -12.26 6.32
C VAL A 197 -6.55 -13.16 6.55
N GLY A 198 -6.53 -14.39 6.01
CA GLY A 198 -7.64 -15.32 6.11
C GLY A 198 -8.94 -14.71 5.57
N ALA A 199 -9.98 -14.71 6.40
CA ALA A 199 -11.26 -14.06 6.12
C ALA A 199 -11.31 -12.58 6.56
N ASP A 200 -10.26 -12.06 7.21
CA ASP A 200 -10.22 -10.71 7.80
C ASP A 200 -9.91 -9.64 6.74
N VAL A 201 -10.73 -9.60 5.71
CA VAL A 201 -10.73 -8.54 4.70
C VAL A 201 -11.97 -7.68 4.90
N PHE A 202 -11.76 -6.39 5.05
CA PHE A 202 -12.80 -5.42 5.37
C PHE A 202 -12.82 -4.26 4.37
N ARG A 203 -13.91 -3.53 4.42
CA ARG A 203 -14.04 -2.19 3.85
C ARG A 203 -14.72 -1.28 4.87
N PRO A 204 -14.28 -0.04 5.07
CA PRO A 204 -15.03 0.93 5.87
C PRO A 204 -16.44 1.13 5.28
N ALA A 205 -17.45 1.28 6.14
CA ALA A 205 -18.85 1.40 5.70
C ALA A 205 -19.06 2.57 4.72
N ALA A 206 -18.35 3.69 4.91
CA ALA A 206 -18.39 4.87 4.05
C ALA A 206 -17.26 4.89 3.00
N GLY A 207 -16.72 3.72 2.62
CA GLY A 207 -15.62 3.60 1.66
C GLY A 207 -14.24 3.81 2.28
N MET A 208 -13.20 3.59 1.47
CA MET A 208 -11.81 3.69 1.95
C MET A 208 -11.41 5.12 2.33
N GLY A 209 -12.03 6.12 1.70
CA GLY A 209 -11.82 7.54 2.03
C GLY A 209 -12.17 7.90 3.46
N ALA A 210 -13.03 7.11 4.15
CA ALA A 210 -13.33 7.30 5.56
C ALA A 210 -12.07 7.22 6.47
N LEU A 211 -11.04 6.48 6.05
CA LEU A 211 -9.76 6.48 6.76
C LEU A 211 -9.08 7.84 6.68
N LEU A 212 -9.10 8.48 5.52
CA LEU A 212 -8.55 9.83 5.36
C LEU A 212 -9.33 10.83 6.22
N ASP A 213 -10.67 10.79 6.17
CA ASP A 213 -11.52 11.68 6.96
C ASP A 213 -11.25 11.52 8.45
N ALA A 214 -11.13 10.30 8.94
CA ALA A 214 -10.82 10.00 10.33
C ALA A 214 -9.45 10.60 10.75
N LEU A 215 -8.41 10.43 9.93
CA LEU A 215 -7.08 10.97 10.23
C LEU A 215 -7.06 12.51 10.23
N LEU A 216 -7.79 13.13 9.31
CA LEU A 216 -7.96 14.59 9.27
C LEU A 216 -8.69 15.09 10.52
N ALA A 217 -9.81 14.43 10.89
CA ALA A 217 -10.59 14.77 12.07
C ALA A 217 -9.76 14.63 13.37
N PHE A 218 -8.98 13.54 13.50
CA PHE A 218 -8.10 13.35 14.66
C PHE A 218 -7.01 14.43 14.76
N GLY A 219 -6.45 14.85 13.63
CA GLY A 219 -5.49 15.95 13.56
C GLY A 219 -6.14 17.28 13.94
N GLN A 220 -7.28 17.61 13.35
CA GLN A 220 -8.02 18.84 13.60
C GLN A 220 -8.43 18.97 15.09
N ALA A 221 -8.98 17.90 15.67
CA ALA A 221 -9.38 17.87 17.09
C ALA A 221 -8.21 18.10 18.05
N ARG A 222 -6.95 17.94 17.59
CA ARG A 222 -5.72 18.11 18.37
C ARG A 222 -4.91 19.34 17.97
N GLY A 223 -5.48 20.24 17.16
CA GLY A 223 -4.83 21.47 16.73
C GLY A 223 -3.69 21.29 15.74
N VAL A 224 -3.67 20.21 14.96
CA VAL A 224 -2.72 20.06 13.85
C VAL A 224 -3.00 21.13 12.79
N THR A 225 -2.01 21.91 12.44
CA THR A 225 -2.08 22.85 11.33
C THR A 225 -1.80 22.11 10.03
N LEU A 226 -2.79 22.02 9.13
CA LEU A 226 -2.62 21.46 7.80
C LEU A 226 -2.42 22.59 6.77
N ARG A 227 -1.28 22.55 6.08
CA ARG A 227 -0.94 23.48 4.99
C ARG A 227 -0.95 22.73 3.67
N GLU A 228 -2.11 22.64 3.06
CA GLU A 228 -2.30 22.16 1.69
C GLU A 228 -1.82 23.19 0.67
N HIS A 229 -1.58 22.74 -0.57
CA HIS A 229 -1.08 23.59 -1.67
C HIS A 229 0.16 24.42 -1.28
N THR A 230 0.96 23.85 -0.36
CA THR A 230 2.16 24.50 0.18
C THR A 230 3.40 23.66 -0.10
N PRO A 231 3.92 23.69 -1.35
CA PRO A 231 5.09 22.90 -1.73
C PRO A 231 6.33 23.34 -0.94
N VAL A 232 6.99 22.38 -0.31
CA VAL A 232 8.35 22.56 0.19
C VAL A 232 9.32 22.33 -0.96
N THR A 233 10.22 23.30 -1.20
CA THR A 233 11.18 23.28 -2.30
C THR A 233 12.59 22.91 -1.83
N ARG A 234 12.94 23.20 -0.56
CA ARG A 234 14.24 22.88 0.01
C ARG A 234 14.10 22.56 1.52
N LEU A 235 14.92 21.62 1.95
CA LEU A 235 15.10 21.28 3.36
C LEU A 235 16.58 21.44 3.72
N ASP A 236 16.86 22.35 4.68
CA ASP A 236 18.18 22.57 5.24
C ASP A 236 18.15 22.49 6.77
N GLY A 237 18.68 21.41 7.31
CA GLY A 237 18.58 21.11 8.75
C GLY A 237 17.12 21.05 9.21
N GLN A 238 16.73 22.00 10.04
CA GLN A 238 15.39 22.17 10.61
C GLN A 238 14.57 23.27 9.90
N THR A 239 15.07 23.82 8.80
CA THR A 239 14.44 24.91 8.06
C THR A 239 13.89 24.40 6.72
N LEU A 240 12.62 24.71 6.47
CA LEU A 240 11.91 24.45 5.22
C LEU A 240 11.86 25.75 4.42
N THR A 241 12.14 25.69 3.11
CA THR A 241 11.84 26.75 2.16
C THR A 241 10.55 26.37 1.42
N LEU A 242 9.60 27.27 1.37
CA LEU A 242 8.31 27.11 0.71
C LEU A 242 8.33 27.72 -0.70
N ALA A 243 7.49 27.23 -1.61
CA ALA A 243 7.46 27.68 -3.00
C ALA A 243 7.20 29.20 -3.15
N GLY A 244 6.50 29.83 -2.23
CA GLY A 244 6.28 31.27 -2.19
C GLY A 244 7.44 32.10 -1.63
N GLY A 245 8.65 31.52 -1.42
CA GLY A 245 9.83 32.21 -0.87
C GLY A 245 9.85 32.32 0.66
N GLY A 246 8.77 31.94 1.36
CA GLY A 246 8.74 31.90 2.82
C GLY A 246 9.55 30.74 3.39
N THR A 247 9.96 30.89 4.66
CA THR A 247 10.64 29.83 5.40
C THR A 247 9.86 29.45 6.64
N ALA A 248 9.99 28.19 7.07
CA ALA A 248 9.45 27.68 8.33
C ALA A 248 10.53 26.89 9.06
N ARG A 249 10.67 27.09 10.35
CA ARG A 249 11.61 26.34 11.20
C ARG A 249 10.84 25.56 12.26
N HIS A 250 11.28 24.32 12.48
CA HIS A 250 10.70 23.45 13.49
C HIS A 250 11.81 22.78 14.31
N ASP A 251 11.48 22.43 15.57
CA ASP A 251 12.43 21.71 16.43
C ASP A 251 12.68 20.27 15.93
N LEU A 252 11.68 19.69 15.25
CA LEU A 252 11.73 18.37 14.62
C LEU A 252 11.14 18.42 13.23
N ILE A 253 11.82 17.78 12.27
CA ILE A 253 11.27 17.52 10.93
C ILE A 253 11.07 16.01 10.75
N VAL A 254 9.89 15.60 10.30
CA VAL A 254 9.60 14.24 9.88
C VAL A 254 9.14 14.23 8.42
N SER A 255 9.78 13.43 7.60
CA SER A 255 9.37 13.24 6.20
C SER A 255 8.49 12.01 6.05
N ALA A 256 7.31 12.18 5.49
CA ALA A 256 6.43 11.13 4.99
C ALA A 256 6.48 11.03 3.44
N LEU A 257 7.44 11.71 2.82
CA LEU A 257 7.66 11.70 1.39
C LEU A 257 8.39 10.43 0.93
N ASP A 258 8.30 10.17 -0.36
CA ASP A 258 9.19 9.19 -1.00
C ASP A 258 10.67 9.56 -0.76
N PRO A 259 11.56 8.59 -0.45
CA PRO A 259 12.97 8.86 -0.16
C PRO A 259 13.70 9.62 -1.27
N HIS A 260 13.34 9.40 -2.54
CA HIS A 260 13.93 10.14 -3.66
C HIS A 260 13.49 11.60 -3.66
N ARG A 261 12.22 11.87 -3.36
CA ARG A 261 11.75 13.26 -3.23
C ARG A 261 12.43 13.96 -2.06
N LEU A 262 12.56 13.28 -0.93
CA LEU A 262 13.28 13.81 0.22
C LEU A 262 14.75 14.11 -0.12
N ALA A 263 15.42 13.23 -0.86
CA ALA A 263 16.79 13.46 -1.31
C ALA A 263 16.89 14.72 -2.18
N ALA A 264 15.96 14.93 -3.11
CA ALA A 264 15.91 16.13 -3.95
C ALA A 264 15.75 17.41 -3.11
N LEU A 265 14.86 17.43 -2.10
CA LEU A 265 14.69 18.57 -1.19
C LEU A 265 15.98 18.92 -0.42
N ARG A 266 16.85 17.94 -0.20
CA ARG A 266 18.15 18.09 0.45
C ARG A 266 19.30 18.40 -0.52
N GLY A 267 19.00 18.73 -1.77
CA GLY A 267 20.02 19.00 -2.82
C GLY A 267 20.81 17.77 -3.26
N ARG A 268 20.29 16.55 -3.04
CA ARG A 268 20.92 15.29 -3.47
C ARG A 268 20.26 14.77 -4.74
N PRO A 269 20.99 14.07 -5.63
CA PRO A 269 20.40 13.48 -6.82
C PRO A 269 19.31 12.47 -6.44
N ALA A 270 18.11 12.65 -7.02
CA ALA A 270 16.91 11.93 -6.65
C ALA A 270 16.42 10.95 -7.73
N THR A 271 17.24 10.66 -8.74
CA THR A 271 16.87 9.77 -9.84
C THR A 271 17.08 8.30 -9.45
N SER A 272 16.05 7.48 -9.68
CA SER A 272 16.14 6.02 -9.56
C SER A 272 15.96 5.39 -10.94
N PRO A 273 16.87 4.52 -11.39
CA PRO A 273 16.69 3.75 -12.62
C PRO A 273 15.37 2.98 -12.61
N VAL A 274 14.68 2.89 -13.75
CA VAL A 274 13.41 2.15 -13.88
C VAL A 274 13.53 0.73 -13.32
N ALA A 275 14.62 0.04 -13.62
CA ALA A 275 14.87 -1.33 -13.16
C ALA A 275 14.92 -1.50 -11.62
N ARG A 276 15.04 -0.41 -10.86
CA ARG A 276 15.04 -0.42 -9.39
C ARG A 276 13.75 0.13 -8.79
N ARG A 277 12.77 0.48 -9.62
CA ARG A 277 11.45 0.93 -9.16
C ARG A 277 10.55 -0.27 -9.00
N THR A 278 9.54 -0.15 -8.14
CA THR A 278 8.42 -1.09 -8.13
C THR A 278 7.45 -0.75 -9.25
N VAL A 279 6.36 -1.49 -9.35
CA VAL A 279 5.31 -1.20 -10.32
C VAL A 279 4.66 0.16 -10.05
N SER A 280 4.17 0.78 -11.10
CA SER A 280 3.15 1.81 -11.10
C SER A 280 1.79 1.19 -11.44
N GLY A 281 0.79 1.99 -11.79
CA GLY A 281 -0.50 1.48 -12.22
C GLY A 281 -1.35 2.52 -12.94
N VAL A 282 -2.30 2.00 -13.71
CA VAL A 282 -3.43 2.77 -14.23
C VAL A 282 -4.67 2.36 -13.43
N GLY A 283 -5.19 3.28 -12.63
CA GLY A 283 -6.51 3.13 -12.02
C GLY A 283 -7.58 3.70 -12.95
N VAL A 284 -8.50 2.85 -13.40
CA VAL A 284 -9.71 3.26 -14.11
C VAL A 284 -10.85 3.22 -13.11
N TYR A 285 -11.52 4.35 -12.92
CA TYR A 285 -12.64 4.50 -11.98
C TYR A 285 -13.89 4.87 -12.78
N ALA A 286 -14.98 4.18 -12.50
CA ALA A 286 -16.25 4.38 -13.21
C ALA A 286 -17.45 4.36 -12.26
N VAL A 287 -18.47 5.11 -12.60
CA VAL A 287 -19.81 5.00 -12.05
C VAL A 287 -20.72 4.43 -13.14
N LEU A 288 -21.34 3.32 -12.85
CA LEU A 288 -22.22 2.59 -13.77
C LEU A 288 -23.69 2.94 -13.50
N PRO A 289 -24.59 2.85 -14.49
CA PRO A 289 -26.02 3.18 -14.30
C PRO A 289 -26.73 2.20 -13.35
N ARG A 290 -26.18 1.00 -13.18
CA ARG A 290 -26.66 -0.06 -12.27
C ARG A 290 -25.51 -0.93 -11.77
N PRO A 291 -25.67 -1.60 -10.61
CA PRO A 291 -24.69 -2.57 -10.15
C PRO A 291 -24.46 -3.70 -11.15
N VAL A 292 -23.20 -4.14 -11.27
CA VAL A 292 -22.85 -5.31 -12.08
C VAL A 292 -22.75 -6.55 -11.21
N PRO A 293 -23.18 -7.74 -11.70
CA PRO A 293 -23.13 -8.99 -10.94
C PRO A 293 -21.72 -9.60 -10.94
N LEU A 294 -20.73 -8.82 -10.48
CA LEU A 294 -19.35 -9.26 -10.33
C LEU A 294 -19.03 -9.53 -8.85
N PRO A 295 -18.05 -10.40 -8.56
CA PRO A 295 -17.47 -10.49 -7.22
C PRO A 295 -16.99 -9.11 -6.75
N ALA A 296 -17.09 -8.84 -5.44
CA ALA A 296 -16.61 -7.58 -4.88
C ALA A 296 -15.13 -7.32 -5.20
N THR A 297 -14.34 -8.40 -5.35
CA THR A 297 -12.96 -8.35 -5.80
C THR A 297 -12.69 -9.49 -6.79
N SER A 298 -12.16 -9.16 -7.96
CA SER A 298 -11.60 -10.09 -8.92
C SER A 298 -10.15 -9.73 -9.19
N VAL A 299 -9.28 -10.75 -9.21
CA VAL A 299 -7.84 -10.60 -9.40
C VAL A 299 -7.45 -11.39 -10.64
N LEU A 300 -6.90 -10.72 -11.63
CA LEU A 300 -6.37 -11.32 -12.84
C LEU A 300 -4.84 -11.22 -12.81
N PRO A 301 -4.13 -12.26 -12.37
CA PRO A 301 -2.67 -12.25 -12.36
C PRO A 301 -2.10 -12.24 -13.79
N PRO A 302 -0.83 -11.84 -13.97
CA PRO A 302 -0.15 -12.14 -15.23
C PRO A 302 -0.02 -13.65 -15.40
N THR A 303 -0.09 -14.12 -16.64
CA THR A 303 0.05 -15.55 -16.99
C THR A 303 1.45 -16.06 -16.63
N ASP A 304 2.47 -15.22 -16.86
CA ASP A 304 3.87 -15.48 -16.51
C ASP A 304 4.45 -14.31 -15.72
N PHE A 305 4.73 -14.55 -14.43
CA PHE A 305 5.33 -13.55 -13.53
C PHE A 305 6.75 -13.13 -13.95
N ALA A 306 7.53 -14.04 -14.58
CA ALA A 306 8.90 -13.71 -14.99
C ALA A 306 8.89 -12.81 -16.22
N ALA A 307 8.04 -13.13 -17.22
CA ALA A 307 7.86 -12.29 -18.40
C ALA A 307 7.29 -10.91 -18.02
N PHE A 308 6.28 -10.84 -17.15
CA PHE A 308 5.77 -9.60 -16.59
C PHE A 308 6.90 -8.75 -15.97
N HIS A 309 7.69 -9.35 -15.08
CA HIS A 309 8.79 -8.65 -14.43
C HIS A 309 9.86 -8.16 -15.40
N ALA A 310 10.19 -8.97 -16.41
CA ALA A 310 11.16 -8.58 -17.43
C ALA A 310 10.70 -7.34 -18.21
N HIS A 311 9.40 -7.22 -18.52
CA HIS A 311 8.83 -6.00 -19.12
C HIS A 311 8.92 -4.80 -18.18
N VAL A 312 8.46 -4.95 -16.94
CA VAL A 312 8.47 -3.87 -15.93
C VAL A 312 9.89 -3.32 -15.71
N ARG A 313 10.89 -4.18 -15.62
CA ARG A 313 12.30 -3.77 -15.44
C ARG A 313 12.86 -2.97 -16.61
N ARG A 314 12.41 -3.26 -17.84
CA ARG A 314 12.82 -2.53 -19.05
C ARG A 314 12.00 -1.26 -19.28
N GLY A 315 10.97 -1.01 -18.46
CA GLY A 315 10.05 0.10 -18.67
C GLY A 315 9.06 -0.16 -19.81
N ALA A 316 8.89 -1.40 -20.25
CA ALA A 316 7.98 -1.77 -21.33
C ALA A 316 6.63 -2.27 -20.77
N LEU A 317 5.53 -1.91 -21.42
CA LEU A 317 4.20 -2.40 -21.08
C LEU A 317 4.11 -3.92 -21.34
N PRO A 318 3.73 -4.73 -20.33
CA PRO A 318 3.61 -6.18 -20.51
C PRO A 318 2.37 -6.52 -21.35
N PRO A 319 2.38 -7.62 -22.11
CA PRO A 319 1.23 -8.04 -22.92
C PRO A 319 0.02 -8.40 -22.06
N ASP A 320 0.23 -8.99 -20.88
CA ASP A 320 -0.76 -9.14 -19.82
C ASP A 320 -0.20 -8.67 -18.48
N THR A 321 -1.05 -8.17 -17.60
CA THR A 321 -0.62 -7.57 -16.35
C THR A 321 -1.47 -8.01 -15.17
N LEU A 322 -0.95 -7.81 -13.94
CA LEU A 322 -1.79 -7.87 -12.75
C LEU A 322 -2.91 -6.84 -12.89
N THR A 323 -4.14 -7.34 -12.84
CA THR A 323 -5.33 -6.51 -12.83
C THR A 323 -6.17 -6.80 -11.60
N LEU A 324 -6.55 -5.76 -10.88
CA LEU A 324 -7.49 -5.83 -9.76
C LEU A 324 -8.79 -5.14 -10.18
N VAL A 325 -9.91 -5.83 -10.03
CA VAL A 325 -11.24 -5.29 -10.31
C VAL A 325 -12.04 -5.29 -9.02
N HIS A 326 -12.54 -4.13 -8.63
CA HIS A 326 -13.40 -3.99 -7.46
C HIS A 326 -14.75 -3.41 -7.87
N ALA A 327 -15.83 -4.13 -7.54
CA ALA A 327 -17.20 -3.73 -7.82
C ALA A 327 -17.96 -3.51 -6.49
N HIS A 328 -18.48 -2.30 -6.29
CA HIS A 328 -19.23 -1.93 -5.11
C HIS A 328 -20.44 -1.08 -5.49
N GLY A 329 -21.62 -1.70 -5.50
CA GLY A 329 -22.80 -1.04 -6.02
C GLY A 329 -22.59 -0.61 -7.47
N GLN A 330 -22.79 0.66 -7.76
CA GLN A 330 -22.58 1.24 -9.10
C GLN A 330 -21.10 1.63 -9.36
N GLN A 331 -20.23 1.56 -8.36
CA GLN A 331 -18.84 1.93 -8.51
C GLN A 331 -18.00 0.75 -8.96
N LEU A 332 -17.18 0.98 -9.98
CA LEU A 332 -16.23 0.02 -10.50
C LEU A 332 -14.83 0.66 -10.51
N SER A 333 -13.85 -0.06 -10.02
CA SER A 333 -12.45 0.31 -10.21
C SER A 333 -11.66 -0.84 -10.81
N VAL A 334 -10.82 -0.53 -11.80
CA VAL A 334 -9.90 -1.46 -12.44
C VAL A 334 -8.49 -0.91 -12.29
N LEU A 335 -7.63 -1.61 -11.56
CA LEU A 335 -6.22 -1.26 -11.40
C LEU A 335 -5.37 -2.17 -12.28
N LEU A 336 -4.65 -1.59 -13.23
CA LEU A 336 -3.72 -2.26 -14.13
C LEU A 336 -2.28 -1.97 -13.69
N ALA A 337 -1.51 -2.98 -13.32
CA ALA A 337 -0.11 -2.77 -12.98
C ALA A 337 0.74 -2.43 -14.21
N THR A 338 1.60 -1.43 -14.11
CA THR A 338 2.46 -0.93 -15.20
C THR A 338 3.89 -0.75 -14.73
N PRO A 339 4.86 -0.62 -15.63
CA PRO A 339 6.17 -0.11 -15.26
C PRO A 339 6.07 1.35 -14.77
N ALA A 340 6.97 1.73 -13.87
CA ALA A 340 7.03 3.08 -13.31
C ALA A 340 7.84 4.02 -14.22
N THR A 341 7.28 4.39 -15.37
CA THR A 341 7.93 5.24 -16.39
C THR A 341 7.50 6.71 -16.30
N GLY A 342 6.38 7.00 -15.63
CA GLY A 342 5.78 8.34 -15.59
C GLY A 342 4.95 8.67 -16.83
N GLU A 343 4.61 7.67 -17.65
CA GLU A 343 3.83 7.88 -18.88
C GLU A 343 2.35 8.16 -18.60
N PRO A 344 1.72 9.06 -19.38
CA PRO A 344 0.30 9.32 -19.32
C PRO A 344 -0.50 8.24 -20.07
N LEU A 345 -0.88 7.18 -19.38
CA LEU A 345 -1.70 6.10 -19.94
C LEU A 345 -3.19 6.43 -19.76
N THR A 346 -3.79 7.08 -20.75
CA THR A 346 -5.22 7.44 -20.74
C THR A 346 -6.11 6.23 -20.97
N LEU A 347 -7.43 6.39 -20.74
CA LEU A 347 -8.41 5.35 -21.02
C LEU A 347 -8.35 4.86 -22.47
N ASN A 348 -8.11 5.77 -23.44
CA ASN A 348 -8.05 5.48 -24.87
C ASN A 348 -6.71 4.90 -25.35
N HIS A 349 -5.73 4.75 -24.46
CA HIS A 349 -4.44 4.17 -24.83
C HIS A 349 -4.63 2.70 -25.27
N PRO A 350 -4.07 2.26 -26.42
CA PRO A 350 -4.32 0.91 -26.99
C PRO A 350 -4.04 -0.22 -26.01
N TRP A 351 -2.99 -0.09 -25.20
CA TRP A 351 -2.66 -1.09 -24.19
C TRP A 351 -3.71 -1.14 -23.07
N VAL A 352 -4.19 0.01 -22.58
CA VAL A 352 -5.26 0.08 -21.56
C VAL A 352 -6.50 -0.59 -22.09
N GLN A 353 -6.90 -0.28 -23.33
CA GLN A 353 -8.05 -0.90 -23.98
C GLN A 353 -7.88 -2.43 -24.17
N ALA A 354 -6.67 -2.90 -24.47
CA ALA A 354 -6.38 -4.33 -24.57
C ALA A 354 -6.56 -5.03 -23.20
N GLN A 355 -6.07 -4.41 -22.12
CA GLN A 355 -6.25 -4.95 -20.77
C GLN A 355 -7.73 -4.94 -20.33
N LEU A 356 -8.48 -3.89 -20.65
CA LEU A 356 -9.92 -3.83 -20.36
C LEU A 356 -10.69 -4.94 -21.11
N ARG A 357 -10.39 -5.19 -22.40
CA ARG A 357 -10.96 -6.33 -23.13
C ARG A 357 -10.61 -7.66 -22.48
N ARG A 358 -9.39 -7.83 -21.95
CA ARG A 358 -9.00 -9.03 -21.17
C ARG A 358 -9.87 -9.16 -19.92
N VAL A 359 -10.14 -8.07 -19.20
CA VAL A 359 -11.05 -8.06 -18.03
C VAL A 359 -12.45 -8.51 -18.46
N GLU A 360 -13.01 -7.91 -19.49
CA GLU A 360 -14.35 -8.23 -20.00
C GLU A 360 -14.47 -9.72 -20.40
N ALA A 361 -13.48 -10.24 -21.11
CA ALA A 361 -13.45 -11.65 -21.53
C ALA A 361 -13.34 -12.58 -20.31
N THR A 362 -12.44 -12.27 -19.36
CA THR A 362 -12.21 -13.13 -18.19
C THR A 362 -13.40 -13.14 -17.23
N LEU A 363 -14.07 -11.99 -17.05
CA LEU A 363 -15.21 -11.85 -16.14
C LEU A 363 -16.57 -12.11 -16.83
N HIS A 364 -16.57 -12.47 -18.11
CA HIS A 364 -17.79 -12.64 -18.91
C HIS A 364 -18.72 -11.42 -18.85
N ALA A 365 -18.13 -10.22 -18.87
CA ALA A 365 -18.83 -8.94 -18.75
C ALA A 365 -18.53 -8.03 -19.95
N PRO A 366 -19.01 -8.35 -21.17
CA PRO A 366 -18.72 -7.58 -22.39
C PRO A 366 -19.28 -6.17 -22.28
N GLY A 367 -18.51 -5.18 -22.68
CA GLY A 367 -18.90 -3.77 -22.64
C GLY A 367 -19.01 -3.20 -21.23
N LEU A 368 -18.23 -3.69 -20.28
CA LEU A 368 -18.27 -3.36 -18.84
C LEU A 368 -18.27 -1.85 -18.54
N LEU A 369 -17.58 -1.05 -19.38
CA LEU A 369 -17.49 0.40 -19.22
C LEU A 369 -18.29 1.18 -20.28
N ARG A 370 -18.97 0.49 -21.21
CA ARG A 370 -19.63 1.12 -22.37
C ARG A 370 -20.66 2.16 -21.96
N ASP A 371 -21.49 1.80 -20.99
CA ASP A 371 -22.64 2.61 -20.56
C ASP A 371 -22.34 3.34 -19.22
N ALA A 372 -21.06 3.51 -18.87
CA ALA A 372 -20.69 4.20 -17.67
C ALA A 372 -21.16 5.66 -17.69
N LEU A 373 -21.78 6.11 -16.60
CA LEU A 373 -22.25 7.50 -16.42
C LEU A 373 -21.06 8.48 -16.40
N ALA A 374 -19.96 8.05 -15.83
CA ALA A 374 -18.69 8.78 -15.85
C ALA A 374 -17.51 7.82 -15.66
N THR A 375 -16.39 8.17 -16.27
CA THR A 375 -15.11 7.47 -16.11
C THR A 375 -13.95 8.44 -15.92
N THR A 376 -12.94 8.03 -15.15
CA THR A 376 -11.66 8.76 -15.07
C THR A 376 -10.52 7.81 -14.89
N THR A 377 -9.29 8.26 -15.15
CA THR A 377 -8.06 7.49 -14.98
C THR A 377 -7.07 8.21 -14.07
N ARG A 378 -6.28 7.42 -13.35
CA ARG A 378 -5.07 7.86 -12.67
C ARG A 378 -3.94 6.97 -13.16
N ALA A 379 -2.97 7.55 -13.86
CA ALA A 379 -1.90 6.83 -14.54
C ALA A 379 -0.53 7.12 -13.89
N PRO A 380 0.57 6.50 -14.36
CA PRO A 380 1.89 6.70 -13.78
C PRO A 380 2.35 8.16 -13.68
N ASP A 381 1.98 9.02 -14.64
CA ASP A 381 2.25 10.46 -14.62
C ASP A 381 1.63 11.17 -13.41
N HIS A 382 0.38 10.82 -13.06
CA HIS A 382 -0.29 11.36 -11.87
C HIS A 382 0.51 11.06 -10.59
N TYR A 383 0.99 9.83 -10.42
CA TYR A 383 1.78 9.45 -9.25
C TYR A 383 3.20 10.04 -9.30
N ALA A 384 3.78 10.19 -10.50
CA ALA A 384 5.07 10.86 -10.69
C ALA A 384 5.00 12.34 -10.30
N GLN A 385 3.94 13.04 -10.69
CA GLN A 385 3.64 14.38 -10.21
C GLN A 385 3.50 14.41 -8.68
N GLY A 386 2.98 13.33 -8.05
CA GLY A 386 2.96 13.10 -6.61
C GLY A 386 4.35 12.97 -5.95
N GLY A 387 5.44 13.03 -6.73
CA GLY A 387 6.82 12.96 -6.24
C GLY A 387 7.37 11.53 -6.12
N HIS A 388 6.66 10.54 -6.69
CA HIS A 388 7.14 9.17 -6.78
C HIS A 388 7.92 8.95 -8.08
N PRO A 389 9.15 8.44 -8.05
CA PRO A 389 9.96 8.26 -9.26
C PRO A 389 9.26 7.42 -10.32
N GLY A 390 8.95 8.02 -11.48
CA GLY A 390 8.19 7.38 -12.56
C GLY A 390 6.79 6.89 -12.17
N GLY A 391 6.26 7.36 -11.04
CA GLY A 391 4.97 6.94 -10.51
C GLY A 391 4.99 5.62 -9.72
N ALA A 392 6.14 5.15 -9.24
CA ALA A 392 6.25 3.92 -8.46
C ALA A 392 5.35 3.94 -7.20
N LEU A 393 4.45 2.96 -7.07
CA LEU A 393 3.45 2.95 -6.01
C LEU A 393 4.04 2.56 -4.64
N TYR A 394 5.05 1.70 -4.62
CA TYR A 394 5.61 1.10 -3.40
C TYR A 394 7.08 1.51 -3.13
N GLY A 395 7.56 2.55 -3.81
CA GLY A 395 8.93 3.02 -3.68
C GLY A 395 9.96 2.18 -4.43
N PRO A 396 11.22 2.06 -3.93
CA PRO A 396 12.25 1.26 -4.59
C PRO A 396 11.99 -0.23 -4.44
N GLY A 397 12.22 -1.01 -5.51
CA GLY A 397 12.22 -2.48 -5.47
C GLY A 397 13.40 -2.99 -4.65
N LEU A 398 13.12 -3.66 -3.54
CA LEU A 398 14.14 -4.25 -2.67
C LEU A 398 14.28 -5.76 -2.96
N PRO A 399 15.52 -6.29 -3.05
CA PRO A 399 15.70 -7.73 -3.19
C PRO A 399 15.17 -8.47 -1.95
N ALA A 400 14.85 -9.76 -2.11
CA ALA A 400 14.25 -10.58 -1.05
C ALA A 400 15.01 -10.53 0.29
N TRP A 401 16.34 -10.49 0.24
CA TRP A 401 17.19 -10.40 1.43
C TRP A 401 17.19 -9.03 2.12
N ARG A 402 16.59 -8.01 1.50
CA ARG A 402 16.37 -6.66 2.08
C ARG A 402 14.89 -6.32 2.24
N GLY A 403 13.99 -7.26 2.03
CA GLY A 403 12.56 -7.05 2.19
C GLY A 403 12.04 -7.57 3.53
N GLY A 404 10.75 -7.39 3.79
CA GLY A 404 10.12 -7.80 5.04
C GLY A 404 10.81 -7.21 6.26
N PRO A 405 11.17 -8.00 7.28
CA PRO A 405 11.87 -7.53 8.48
C PRO A 405 13.25 -6.92 8.22
N LEU A 406 13.86 -7.24 7.08
CA LEU A 406 15.15 -6.71 6.65
C LEU A 406 15.02 -5.45 5.77
N HIS A 407 13.79 -4.96 5.58
CA HIS A 407 13.55 -3.68 4.89
C HIS A 407 14.38 -2.56 5.53
N PRO A 408 15.00 -1.65 4.77
CA PRO A 408 15.76 -0.54 5.31
C PRO A 408 15.00 0.25 6.38
N GLN A 409 15.68 0.54 7.47
CA GLN A 409 15.10 1.16 8.66
C GLN A 409 15.54 2.60 8.90
N PRO A 410 15.85 3.43 7.89
CA PRO A 410 16.39 4.76 8.20
C PRO A 410 15.29 5.68 8.74
N TYR A 411 14.73 5.33 9.91
CA TYR A 411 13.76 6.18 10.60
C TYR A 411 14.35 7.52 10.99
N ARG A 412 15.64 7.53 11.38
CA ARG A 412 16.41 8.73 11.71
C ARG A 412 17.55 8.90 10.72
N LEU A 413 17.61 10.06 10.11
CA LEU A 413 18.66 10.48 9.18
C LEU A 413 19.62 11.46 9.85
N THR A 414 20.72 11.77 9.15
CA THR A 414 21.66 12.82 9.57
C THR A 414 20.98 14.19 9.73
N GLY A 415 21.37 14.96 10.73
CA GLY A 415 20.79 16.29 11.00
C GLY A 415 19.49 16.26 11.78
N GLY A 416 19.17 15.16 12.46
CA GLY A 416 17.95 15.08 13.31
C GLY A 416 16.64 14.89 12.53
N LEU A 417 16.72 14.69 11.23
CA LEU A 417 15.58 14.42 10.36
C LEU A 417 15.07 12.98 10.57
N TRP A 418 13.74 12.82 10.61
CA TRP A 418 13.09 11.52 10.72
C TRP A 418 12.30 11.18 9.47
N GLN A 419 11.99 9.91 9.27
CA GLN A 419 11.18 9.41 8.16
C GLN A 419 10.10 8.45 8.65
N VAL A 420 8.96 8.45 7.92
CA VAL A 420 7.85 7.53 8.06
C VAL A 420 7.27 7.25 6.67
N GLY A 421 6.54 6.17 6.47
CA GLY A 421 5.87 5.89 5.20
C GLY A 421 6.50 4.73 4.42
N THR A 422 6.24 4.66 3.11
CA THR A 422 6.62 3.51 2.27
C THR A 422 8.13 3.31 2.12
N GLY A 423 8.93 4.35 2.37
CA GLY A 423 10.39 4.30 2.23
C GLY A 423 11.15 3.71 3.40
N VAL A 424 10.47 3.37 4.49
CA VAL A 424 11.06 2.78 5.71
C VAL A 424 10.28 1.55 6.14
N HIS A 425 10.92 0.68 6.92
CA HIS A 425 10.24 -0.49 7.50
C HIS A 425 8.92 -0.10 8.23
N PRO A 426 7.85 -0.88 8.14
CA PRO A 426 7.73 -2.14 7.39
C PRO A 426 7.50 -1.96 5.88
N GLY A 427 7.19 -0.76 5.40
CA GLY A 427 6.84 -0.49 4.00
C GLY A 427 5.54 -1.17 3.57
N GLY A 428 5.02 -0.81 2.39
CA GLY A 428 3.83 -1.47 1.84
C GLY A 428 2.52 -0.70 2.04
N GLY A 429 1.40 -1.43 2.15
CA GLY A 429 0.05 -0.87 2.19
C GLY A 429 -0.35 -0.24 3.53
N ILE A 430 -1.65 0.07 3.69
CA ILE A 430 -2.21 0.77 4.86
C ILE A 430 -1.76 0.17 6.21
N PRO A 431 -1.84 -1.14 6.47
CA PRO A 431 -1.44 -1.69 7.77
C PRO A 431 0.04 -1.45 8.07
N ALA A 432 0.88 -1.58 7.05
CA ALA A 432 2.31 -1.33 7.19
C ALA A 432 2.63 0.15 7.42
N LEU A 433 1.92 1.06 6.74
CA LEU A 433 2.05 2.51 6.98
C LEU A 433 1.67 2.88 8.42
N LEU A 434 0.52 2.40 8.90
CA LEU A 434 0.06 2.64 10.27
C LEU A 434 0.97 1.97 11.30
N GLY A 435 1.54 0.82 10.97
CA GLY A 435 2.55 0.16 11.79
C GLY A 435 3.84 0.97 11.87
N GLY A 436 4.35 1.45 10.75
CA GLY A 436 5.51 2.32 10.68
C GLY A 436 5.34 3.62 11.48
N VAL A 437 4.13 4.20 11.48
CA VAL A 437 3.78 5.34 12.33
C VAL A 437 3.94 4.99 13.81
N GLN A 438 3.45 3.84 14.25
CA GLN A 438 3.57 3.40 15.66
C GLN A 438 5.02 3.14 16.04
N ILE A 439 5.82 2.59 15.11
CA ILE A 439 7.27 2.42 15.31
C ILE A 439 7.95 3.76 15.48
N VAL A 440 7.73 4.71 14.58
CA VAL A 440 8.38 6.03 14.62
C VAL A 440 7.94 6.82 15.85
N ASP A 441 6.66 6.79 16.21
CA ASP A 441 6.13 7.40 17.42
C ASP A 441 6.82 6.84 18.70
N ARG A 442 7.00 5.52 18.79
CA ARG A 442 7.74 4.88 19.88
C ARG A 442 9.20 5.33 19.92
N LEU A 443 9.87 5.34 18.75
CA LEU A 443 11.29 5.72 18.66
C LEU A 443 11.51 7.20 18.99
N LEU A 444 10.58 8.07 18.61
CA LEU A 444 10.60 9.48 18.99
C LEU A 444 10.48 9.65 20.50
N ARG A 445 9.56 8.93 21.16
CA ARG A 445 9.47 8.92 22.63
C ARG A 445 10.75 8.46 23.30
N GLU A 446 11.37 7.37 22.80
CA GLU A 446 12.66 6.88 23.30
C GLU A 446 13.80 7.91 23.11
N ALA A 447 13.68 8.81 22.13
CA ALA A 447 14.60 9.90 21.85
C ALA A 447 14.26 11.23 22.59
N GLY A 448 13.28 11.22 23.48
CA GLY A 448 12.89 12.39 24.30
C GLY A 448 11.96 13.38 23.60
N TRP A 449 11.26 12.92 22.56
CA TRP A 449 10.23 13.68 21.84
C TRP A 449 8.83 13.29 22.32
#